data_fb7681aaa7019557b32043732be679ef
#
_entry.id   fb7681aaa7019557b32043732be679ef
#
_cell.length_a   1.000
_cell.length_b   1.000
_cell.length_c   1.000
_cell.angle_alpha   90.00
_cell.angle_beta   90.00
_cell.angle_gamma   90.00
#
_symmetry.space_group_name_H-M   'P 1'
#
loop_
_entity.id
_entity.type
_entity.pdbx_description
1 polymer ?
#
loop_
_entity_poly.entity_id
_entity_poly.type
_entity_poly.pdbx_seq_one_letter_code
_entity_poly.pdbx_strand_id
1 'polypeptide(L)'
;VVVYRGVVHVQKGAKHARSHVQCDSLVLDKDSATLTVPHDQVFEETAVVTHEATASSISEEKLAYLRARGFTEDDAKAAIVLGFVVDILKDLPFEYAVVLGRVIELEFGKLSKVG
;
A
#
# COMPACT_ATOMS: atom_id res chain seq x y z
N VAL A 1 -4.77 -3.21 14.17
CA VAL A 1 -3.82 -2.09 13.92
C VAL A 1 -2.61 -2.64 13.20
N VAL A 2 -2.20 -1.99 12.11
CA VAL A 2 -0.95 -2.27 11.41
C VAL A 2 0.04 -1.14 11.72
N VAL A 3 1.25 -1.49 12.13
CA VAL A 3 2.31 -0.53 12.42
C VAL A 3 3.47 -0.78 11.46
N TYR A 4 3.77 0.21 10.64
CA TYR A 4 4.99 0.24 9.83
C TYR A 4 6.08 1.01 10.58
N ARG A 5 7.25 0.37 10.72
CA ARG A 5 8.45 1.01 11.27
C ARG A 5 9.56 0.89 10.25
N GLY A 6 9.97 2.02 9.70
CA GLY A 6 11.05 2.10 8.72
C GLY A 6 12.25 2.83 9.30
N VAL A 7 13.45 2.34 9.02
CA VAL A 7 14.70 3.01 9.37
C VAL A 7 15.44 3.35 8.09
N VAL A 8 15.79 4.62 7.94
CA VAL A 8 16.71 5.10 6.91
C VAL A 8 18.00 5.52 7.59
N HIS A 9 19.10 4.91 7.19
CA HIS A 9 20.42 5.23 7.72
C HIS A 9 21.32 5.74 6.60
N VAL A 10 21.71 7.00 6.68
CA VAL A 10 22.66 7.63 5.74
C VAL A 10 23.99 7.84 6.46
N GLN A 11 25.00 7.10 6.01
CA GLN A 11 26.34 7.15 6.62
C GLN A 11 27.07 8.44 6.23
N LYS A 12 27.99 8.86 7.08
CA LYS A 12 28.92 9.93 6.76
C LYS A 12 29.73 9.61 5.51
N GLY A 13 29.83 10.55 4.58
CA GLY A 13 30.51 10.36 3.30
C GLY A 13 29.61 9.87 2.16
N ALA A 14 28.37 9.53 2.43
CA ALA A 14 27.37 9.22 1.39
C ALA A 14 26.83 10.51 0.75
N LYS A 15 27.74 11.26 0.11
CA LYS A 15 27.46 12.58 -0.45
C LYS A 15 26.33 12.53 -1.48
N HIS A 16 25.40 13.49 -1.35
CA HIS A 16 24.26 13.64 -2.25
C HIS A 16 23.32 12.41 -2.27
N ALA A 17 23.38 11.55 -1.25
CA ALA A 17 22.45 10.44 -1.11
C ALA A 17 21.00 10.97 -1.05
N ARG A 18 20.11 10.27 -1.72
CA ARG A 18 18.68 10.59 -1.70
C ARG A 18 17.90 9.36 -1.31
N SER A 19 16.98 9.51 -0.38
CA SER A 19 16.03 8.49 0.01
C SER A 19 14.63 9.08 0.02
N HIS A 20 13.71 8.36 -0.60
CA HIS A 20 12.29 8.68 -0.55
C HIS A 20 11.53 7.44 -0.10
N VAL A 21 10.75 7.58 0.96
CA VAL A 21 9.88 6.53 1.48
C VAL A 21 8.44 7.00 1.37
N GLN A 22 7.63 6.23 0.70
CA GLN A 22 6.19 6.46 0.59
C GLN A 22 5.45 5.28 1.21
N CYS A 23 4.56 5.57 2.15
CA CYS A 23 3.72 4.59 2.83
C CYS A 23 2.25 4.90 2.54
N ASP A 24 1.63 4.10 1.70
CA ASP A 24 0.22 4.21 1.40
C ASP A 24 -0.55 3.10 2.11
N SER A 25 -1.59 3.47 2.84
CA SER A 25 -2.41 2.54 3.59
C SER A 25 -3.86 2.63 3.13
N LEU A 26 -4.47 1.47 2.91
CA LEU A 26 -5.91 1.35 2.65
C LEU A 26 -6.57 0.65 3.84
N VAL A 27 -7.44 1.37 4.53
CA VAL A 27 -8.21 0.87 5.67
C VAL A 27 -9.53 0.30 5.16
N LEU A 28 -9.80 -0.98 5.45
CA LEU A 28 -10.93 -1.70 4.89
C LEU A 28 -12.20 -1.64 5.77
N ASP A 29 -12.04 -1.28 7.03
CA ASP A 29 -13.14 -1.20 7.99
C ASP A 29 -12.92 -0.07 9.02
N LYS A 30 -13.93 0.21 9.82
CA LYS A 30 -13.91 1.30 10.79
C LYS A 30 -13.10 1.01 12.06
N ASP A 31 -12.82 -0.26 12.31
CA ASP A 31 -12.11 -0.72 13.51
C ASP A 31 -10.61 -0.90 13.25
N SER A 32 -10.21 -0.85 11.99
CA SER A 32 -8.81 -0.94 11.58
C SER A 32 -8.13 0.41 11.60
N ALA A 33 -6.87 0.41 12.01
CA ALA A 33 -6.01 1.59 12.03
C ALA A 33 -4.61 1.27 11.53
N THR A 34 -3.96 2.27 10.97
CA THR A 34 -2.57 2.21 10.52
C THR A 34 -1.75 3.29 11.19
N LEU A 35 -0.51 2.96 11.51
CA LEU A 35 0.47 3.87 12.09
C LEU A 35 1.80 3.73 11.36
N THR A 36 2.35 4.84 10.90
CA THR A 36 3.68 4.90 10.29
C THR A 36 4.64 5.61 11.24
N VAL A 37 5.73 4.92 11.60
CA VAL A 37 6.76 5.43 12.50
C VAL A 37 8.09 5.47 11.75
N PRO A 38 8.42 6.59 11.08
CA PRO A 38 9.71 6.74 10.43
C PRO A 38 10.81 7.02 11.47
N HIS A 39 12.00 6.49 11.23
CA HIS A 39 13.19 6.77 12.01
C HIS A 39 14.37 7.00 11.07
N ASP A 40 14.85 8.25 11.02
CA ASP A 40 15.93 8.66 10.14
C ASP A 40 17.19 8.95 10.92
N GLN A 41 18.29 8.30 10.52
CA GLN A 41 19.62 8.52 11.03
C GLN A 41 20.49 9.06 9.89
N VAL A 42 20.62 10.36 9.80
CA VAL A 42 21.31 11.03 8.70
C VAL A 42 22.60 11.68 9.21
N PHE A 43 23.73 11.14 8.79
CA PHE A 43 25.06 11.61 9.19
C PHE A 43 25.81 12.34 8.07
N GLU A 44 25.14 12.63 6.97
CA GLU A 44 25.68 13.36 5.82
C GLU A 44 24.84 14.60 5.52
N GLU A 45 25.44 15.78 5.58
CA GLU A 45 24.75 17.06 5.41
C GLU A 45 24.16 17.29 4.01
N THR A 46 24.76 16.68 3.00
CA THR A 46 24.32 16.80 1.60
C THR A 46 23.21 15.81 1.21
N ALA A 47 22.83 14.94 2.15
CA ALA A 47 21.78 13.96 1.91
C ALA A 47 20.37 14.57 2.02
N VAL A 48 19.45 14.03 1.22
CA VAL A 48 18.03 14.39 1.27
C VAL A 48 17.21 13.14 1.56
N VAL A 49 16.48 13.17 2.66
CA VAL A 49 15.57 12.09 3.07
C VAL A 49 14.16 12.66 3.18
N THR A 50 13.20 12.01 2.50
CA THR A 50 11.81 12.41 2.54
C THR A 50 10.92 11.22 2.89
N HIS A 51 9.90 11.48 3.70
CA HIS A 51 8.85 10.53 4.05
C HIS A 51 7.49 11.11 3.70
N GLU A 52 6.67 10.30 3.04
CA GLU A 52 5.26 10.57 2.81
C GLU A 52 4.44 9.42 3.37
N ALA A 53 3.36 9.72 4.05
CA ALA A 53 2.43 8.73 4.55
C ALA A 53 1.00 9.16 4.23
N THR A 54 0.25 8.27 3.62
CA THR A 54 -1.17 8.45 3.37
C THR A 54 -1.97 7.33 4.01
N ALA A 55 -3.15 7.65 4.48
CA ALA A 55 -4.13 6.68 4.92
C ALA A 55 -5.47 7.01 4.28
N SER A 56 -6.03 6.06 3.57
CA SER A 56 -7.34 6.18 2.94
C SER A 56 -8.25 5.05 3.40
N SER A 57 -9.55 5.29 3.40
CA SER A 57 -10.56 4.27 3.61
C SER A 57 -11.23 3.90 2.30
N ILE A 58 -11.92 2.77 2.28
CA ILE A 58 -12.78 2.42 1.15
C ILE A 58 -13.87 3.49 1.00
N SER A 59 -13.97 4.05 -0.21
CA SER A 59 -14.97 5.04 -0.55
C SER A 59 -16.35 4.38 -0.67
N GLU A 60 -17.30 4.82 0.14
CA GLU A 60 -18.70 4.39 0.03
C GLU A 60 -19.31 4.72 -1.35
N GLU A 61 -18.90 5.83 -1.94
CA GLU A 61 -19.32 6.23 -3.28
C GLU A 61 -18.84 5.24 -4.35
N LYS A 62 -17.56 4.81 -4.28
CA LYS A 62 -17.00 3.80 -5.18
C LYS A 62 -17.69 2.45 -4.99
N LEU A 63 -17.97 2.05 -3.75
CA LEU A 63 -18.72 0.83 -3.46
C LEU A 63 -20.11 0.88 -4.08
N ALA A 64 -20.84 1.97 -3.86
CA ALA A 64 -22.18 2.16 -4.41
C ALA A 64 -22.17 2.11 -5.95
N TYR A 65 -21.19 2.74 -6.57
CA TYR A 65 -21.01 2.72 -8.03
C TYR A 65 -20.81 1.30 -8.58
N LEU A 66 -19.94 0.52 -7.95
CA LEU A 66 -19.66 -0.86 -8.38
C LEU A 66 -20.86 -1.78 -8.14
N ARG A 67 -21.55 -1.61 -7.00
CA ARG A 67 -22.77 -2.37 -6.72
C ARG A 67 -23.89 -2.05 -7.71
N ALA A 68 -24.05 -0.81 -8.11
CA ALA A 68 -24.98 -0.41 -9.16
C ALA A 68 -24.66 -1.05 -10.52
N ARG A 69 -23.41 -1.42 -10.74
CA ARG A 69 -22.93 -2.14 -11.92
C ARG A 69 -23.06 -3.66 -11.84
N GLY A 70 -23.60 -4.20 -10.76
CA GLY A 70 -23.85 -5.61 -10.56
C GLY A 70 -22.81 -6.37 -9.74
N PHE A 71 -21.82 -5.68 -9.16
CA PHE A 71 -20.88 -6.30 -8.21
C PHE A 71 -21.58 -6.60 -6.89
N THR A 72 -21.24 -7.73 -6.27
CA THR A 72 -21.54 -7.93 -4.86
C THR A 72 -20.70 -6.98 -4.01
N GLU A 73 -21.04 -6.80 -2.74
CA GLU A 73 -20.26 -5.94 -1.85
C GLU A 73 -18.82 -6.43 -1.71
N ASP A 74 -18.63 -7.75 -1.56
CA ASP A 74 -17.29 -8.35 -1.42
C ASP A 74 -16.47 -8.25 -2.70
N ASP A 75 -17.10 -8.46 -3.86
CA ASP A 75 -16.40 -8.28 -5.15
C ASP A 75 -16.02 -6.81 -5.40
N ALA A 76 -16.86 -5.87 -5.00
CA ALA A 76 -16.58 -4.45 -5.09
C ALA A 76 -15.40 -4.05 -4.21
N LYS A 77 -15.36 -4.54 -2.97
CA LYS A 77 -14.23 -4.34 -2.05
C LYS A 77 -12.94 -4.94 -2.61
N ALA A 78 -12.99 -6.17 -3.10
CA ALA A 78 -11.85 -6.85 -3.72
C ALA A 78 -11.32 -6.05 -4.93
N ALA A 79 -12.19 -5.54 -5.79
CA ALA A 79 -11.81 -4.72 -6.94
C ALA A 79 -11.09 -3.42 -6.52
N ILE A 80 -11.55 -2.76 -5.46
CA ILE A 80 -10.92 -1.56 -4.92
C ILE A 80 -9.52 -1.86 -4.36
N VAL A 81 -9.38 -2.96 -3.61
CA VAL A 81 -8.09 -3.41 -3.06
C VAL A 81 -7.11 -3.75 -4.16
N LEU A 82 -7.53 -4.48 -5.19
CA LEU A 82 -6.70 -4.81 -6.35
C LEU A 82 -6.25 -3.55 -7.08
N GLY A 83 -7.15 -2.58 -7.26
CA GLY A 83 -6.80 -1.29 -7.85
C GLY A 83 -5.76 -0.51 -7.05
N PHE A 84 -5.82 -0.56 -5.73
CA PHE A 84 -4.82 0.06 -4.85
C PHE A 84 -3.44 -0.59 -4.98
N VAL A 85 -3.38 -1.90 -5.14
CA VAL A 85 -2.12 -2.66 -5.20
C VAL A 85 -1.50 -2.66 -6.59
N VAL A 86 -2.30 -2.45 -7.64
CA VAL A 86 -1.83 -2.52 -9.04
C VAL A 86 -0.68 -1.56 -9.34
N ASP A 87 -0.65 -0.40 -8.73
CA ASP A 87 0.42 0.58 -8.95
C ASP A 87 1.76 0.09 -8.40
N ILE A 88 1.75 -0.66 -7.30
CA ILE A 88 2.95 -1.30 -6.75
C ILE A 88 3.44 -2.41 -7.67
N LEU A 89 2.52 -3.18 -8.28
CA LEU A 89 2.87 -4.28 -9.19
C LEU A 89 3.61 -3.79 -10.45
N LYS A 90 3.32 -2.58 -10.92
CA LYS A 90 3.96 -2.00 -12.11
C LYS A 90 5.46 -1.75 -11.93
N ASP A 91 5.88 -1.48 -10.70
CA ASP A 91 7.28 -1.16 -10.39
C ASP A 91 8.13 -2.40 -10.08
N LEU A 92 7.51 -3.58 -10.04
CA LEU A 92 8.20 -4.84 -9.78
C LEU A 92 8.71 -5.48 -11.06
N PRO A 93 9.83 -6.22 -11.01
CA PRO A 93 10.21 -7.14 -12.09
C PRO A 93 9.07 -8.09 -12.42
N PHE A 94 8.93 -8.44 -13.69
CA PHE A 94 7.78 -9.18 -14.21
C PHE A 94 7.47 -10.46 -13.42
N GLU A 95 8.47 -11.25 -13.09
CA GLU A 95 8.32 -12.51 -12.36
C GLU A 95 7.72 -12.29 -10.96
N TYR A 96 8.18 -11.26 -10.27
CA TYR A 96 7.65 -10.89 -8.94
C TYR A 96 6.24 -10.31 -9.03
N ALA A 97 5.97 -9.51 -10.05
CA ALA A 97 4.64 -8.95 -10.27
C ALA A 97 3.60 -10.05 -10.51
N VAL A 98 3.95 -11.08 -11.30
CA VAL A 98 3.07 -12.24 -11.56
C VAL A 98 2.79 -13.03 -10.26
N VAL A 99 3.83 -13.33 -9.49
CA VAL A 99 3.69 -14.09 -8.23
C VAL A 99 2.87 -13.32 -7.22
N LEU A 100 3.19 -12.05 -6.99
CA LEU A 100 2.47 -11.22 -6.02
C LEU A 100 1.02 -10.98 -6.44
N GLY A 101 0.77 -10.71 -7.72
CA GLY A 101 -0.58 -10.59 -8.27
C GLY A 101 -1.41 -11.84 -8.02
N ARG A 102 -0.81 -13.02 -8.21
CA ARG A 102 -1.47 -14.31 -7.94
C ARG A 102 -1.79 -14.51 -6.46
N VAL A 103 -0.87 -14.16 -5.57
CA VAL A 103 -1.10 -14.22 -4.12
C VAL A 103 -2.26 -13.32 -3.72
N ILE A 104 -2.30 -12.09 -4.23
CA ILE A 104 -3.37 -11.14 -3.95
C ILE A 104 -4.72 -11.65 -4.45
N GLU A 105 -4.78 -12.18 -5.67
CA GLU A 105 -6.00 -12.80 -6.21
C GLU A 105 -6.49 -13.97 -5.34
N LEU A 106 -5.56 -14.80 -4.85
CA LEU A 106 -5.91 -15.93 -4.01
C LEU A 106 -6.43 -15.52 -2.64
N GLU A 107 -5.87 -14.47 -2.05
CA GLU A 107 -6.29 -13.96 -0.75
C GLU A 107 -7.62 -13.19 -0.82
N PHE A 108 -7.76 -12.28 -1.77
CA PHE A 108 -8.97 -11.47 -1.92
C PHE A 108 -10.04 -12.12 -2.79
N GLY A 109 -9.68 -12.95 -3.76
CA GLY A 109 -10.63 -13.74 -4.55
C GLY A 109 -11.31 -14.87 -3.76
N LYS A 110 -10.75 -15.30 -2.62
CA LYS A 110 -11.42 -16.25 -1.71
C LYS A 110 -12.61 -15.62 -0.99
N LEU A 111 -12.59 -14.31 -0.79
CA LEU A 111 -13.72 -13.57 -0.22
C LEU A 111 -14.93 -13.55 -1.15
N SER A 112 -14.72 -13.68 -2.46
CA SER A 112 -15.79 -13.72 -3.45
C SER A 112 -16.36 -15.14 -3.70
N LYS A 113 -15.72 -16.18 -3.17
CA LYS A 113 -16.14 -17.59 -3.37
C LYS A 113 -16.82 -18.24 -2.17
N VAL A 114 -16.99 -17.51 -1.08
CA VAL A 114 -17.72 -17.95 0.12
C VAL A 114 -19.06 -17.22 0.17
N GLY A 115 -19.88 -17.52 -0.77
CA GLY A 115 -21.24 -16.99 -0.85
C GLY A 115 -22.13 -17.93 -1.62
#